data_54aaff0b756525b013c15bfc119631dc
#
_entry.id   54aaff0b756525b013c15bfc119631dc
#
_cell.length_a   1.000
_cell.length_b   1.000
_cell.length_c   1.000
_cell.angle_alpha   90.00
_cell.angle_beta   90.00
_cell.angle_gamma   90.00
#
_symmetry.space_group_name_H-M   'P 1'
#
loop_
_entity.id
_entity.type
_entity.pdbx_description
1 polymer ?
#
loop_
_entity_poly.entity_id
_entity_poly.type
_entity_poly.pdbx_seq_one_letter_code
_entity_poly.pdbx_strand_id
1 'polypeptide(L)'
;MNLKEISKLPEKHNEGYEALDTAAGMEAAAEKSYNNLIKVEQHISTLRKIIGMMAVITTISVGGFVYKSSTNPYVPYVVRISDTGTINGQKLTSDAVTLDDNTIQFFLVDFIKKTRTIYKDRQYYNQQVSDKMSFLTAESKAKLENLFATKTSTKEIISQGYTTSVSIDSFLKVEGNKKFQINYTENILSSGGTLIKQEKYSAILTLGKTEVTNDAMIRMNPLGILITDIDLSLVSSTSSALPQQQQNPAQQLQPNNLNNQQVPGQNGQ
;
A
#
# COMPACT_ATOMS: atom_id res chain seq x y z
N MET A 1 39.31 -73.15 11.69
CA MET A 1 37.99 -73.20 12.35
C MET A 1 37.72 -74.67 12.61
N ASN A 2 37.75 -75.13 13.87
CA ASN A 2 37.91 -76.51 14.27
C ASN A 2 36.57 -77.21 14.34
N LEU A 3 36.37 -78.26 13.57
CA LEU A 3 35.09 -79.02 13.44
C LEU A 3 34.58 -79.66 14.77
N LYS A 4 35.34 -79.52 15.88
CA LYS A 4 34.93 -79.96 17.20
C LYS A 4 34.09 -79.05 18.05
N GLU A 5 33.82 -77.79 17.58
CA GLU A 5 32.96 -76.83 18.30
C GLU A 5 31.49 -76.87 17.86
N ILE A 6 31.17 -77.56 16.76
CA ILE A 6 29.83 -77.66 16.25
C ILE A 6 28.96 -78.67 17.01
N SER A 7 29.60 -79.57 17.82
CA SER A 7 28.90 -80.59 18.57
C SER A 7 28.38 -80.16 19.96
N LYS A 8 28.44 -78.87 20.29
CA LYS A 8 27.92 -78.29 21.54
C LYS A 8 26.77 -77.34 21.34
N LEU A 9 25.99 -77.50 20.31
CA LEU A 9 24.66 -76.79 20.23
C LEU A 9 23.75 -77.53 21.23
N PRO A 10 23.03 -76.75 22.12
CA PRO A 10 22.24 -77.37 23.13
C PRO A 10 21.06 -78.13 22.53
N GLU A 11 20.84 -79.34 22.97
CA GLU A 11 19.72 -80.26 22.63
C GLU A 11 18.31 -79.68 22.80
N LYS A 12 18.16 -78.42 23.21
CA LYS A 12 16.88 -77.71 23.38
C LYS A 12 16.21 -77.37 22.08
N HIS A 13 16.79 -77.60 20.94
CA HIS A 13 16.16 -77.22 19.64
C HIS A 13 15.26 -78.30 19.05
N ASN A 14 15.33 -79.56 19.62
CA ASN A 14 14.55 -80.70 19.13
C ASN A 14 13.17 -80.82 19.77
N GLU A 15 12.97 -80.36 21.01
CA GLU A 15 11.63 -80.42 21.64
C GLU A 15 10.55 -79.57 20.96
N GLY A 16 10.91 -78.55 20.15
CA GLY A 16 9.97 -77.75 19.40
C GLY A 16 9.49 -78.38 18.09
N TYR A 17 10.27 -79.29 17.54
CA TYR A 17 9.93 -79.96 16.27
C TYR A 17 9.04 -81.16 16.42
N GLU A 18 9.17 -81.93 17.51
CA GLU A 18 8.32 -83.07 17.76
C GLU A 18 6.88 -82.78 18.04
N ALA A 19 6.55 -81.59 18.61
CA ALA A 19 5.18 -81.14 18.82
C ALA A 19 4.49 -80.64 17.51
N LEU A 20 5.24 -80.38 16.46
CA LEU A 20 4.69 -79.94 15.19
C LEU A 20 4.30 -81.08 14.25
N ASP A 21 4.74 -82.29 14.55
CA ASP A 21 4.49 -83.45 13.68
C ASP A 21 3.20 -84.19 14.01
N THR A 22 2.49 -83.79 15.03
CA THR A 22 1.15 -84.33 15.33
C THR A 22 0.05 -83.45 14.68
N ALA A 23 -0.97 -84.03 14.09
CA ALA A 23 -2.10 -83.31 13.50
C ALA A 23 -2.75 -82.32 14.50
N ALA A 24 -2.73 -82.64 15.78
CA ALA A 24 -3.19 -81.76 16.88
C ALA A 24 -2.28 -80.53 17.10
N GLY A 25 -0.95 -80.62 16.88
CA GLY A 25 -0.01 -79.50 16.95
C GLY A 25 -0.18 -78.53 15.78
N MET A 26 -0.47 -79.03 14.58
CA MET A 26 -0.75 -78.22 13.39
C MET A 26 -2.12 -77.48 13.52
N GLU A 27 -3.11 -78.11 14.07
CA GLU A 27 -4.42 -77.56 14.31
C GLU A 27 -4.36 -76.42 15.37
N ALA A 28 -3.65 -76.62 16.47
CA ALA A 28 -3.44 -75.60 17.50
C ALA A 28 -2.61 -74.42 16.99
N ALA A 29 -1.60 -74.64 16.09
CA ALA A 29 -0.83 -73.58 15.46
C ALA A 29 -1.67 -72.77 14.44
N ALA A 30 -2.52 -73.45 13.65
CA ALA A 30 -3.48 -72.82 12.76
C ALA A 30 -4.53 -71.96 13.49
N GLU A 31 -5.09 -72.48 14.57
CA GLU A 31 -6.03 -71.75 15.43
C GLU A 31 -5.38 -70.50 16.06
N LYS A 32 -4.16 -70.65 16.59
CA LYS A 32 -3.39 -69.51 17.15
C LYS A 32 -3.11 -68.44 16.09
N SER A 33 -2.76 -68.84 14.87
CA SER A 33 -2.55 -67.93 13.74
C SER A 33 -3.82 -67.22 13.34
N TYR A 34 -4.91 -67.94 13.24
CA TYR A 34 -6.24 -67.40 12.95
C TYR A 34 -6.70 -66.39 14.01
N ASN A 35 -6.54 -66.72 15.27
CA ASN A 35 -6.87 -65.83 16.40
C ASN A 35 -6.01 -64.56 16.42
N ASN A 36 -4.74 -64.65 15.99
CA ASN A 36 -3.85 -63.51 15.86
C ASN A 36 -4.28 -62.59 14.67
N LEU A 37 -4.68 -63.19 13.54
CA LEU A 37 -5.21 -62.41 12.40
C LEU A 37 -6.48 -61.65 12.75
N ILE A 38 -7.42 -62.29 13.51
CA ILE A 38 -8.63 -61.63 13.98
C ILE A 38 -8.28 -60.45 14.91
N LYS A 39 -7.32 -60.62 15.83
CA LYS A 39 -6.88 -59.54 16.71
C LYS A 39 -6.26 -58.37 15.94
N VAL A 40 -5.42 -58.69 14.94
CA VAL A 40 -4.84 -57.64 14.06
C VAL A 40 -5.88 -56.91 13.29
N GLU A 41 -6.90 -57.62 12.75
CA GLU A 41 -8.01 -56.99 12.03
C GLU A 41 -8.86 -56.07 12.94
N GLN A 42 -9.10 -56.50 14.18
CA GLN A 42 -9.79 -55.69 15.20
C GLN A 42 -8.99 -54.44 15.55
N HIS A 43 -7.66 -54.52 15.66
CA HIS A 43 -6.79 -53.39 15.91
C HIS A 43 -6.78 -52.43 14.73
N ILE A 44 -6.71 -52.93 13.50
CA ILE A 44 -6.78 -52.09 12.27
C ILE A 44 -8.15 -51.39 12.21
N SER A 45 -9.25 -52.09 12.50
CA SER A 45 -10.58 -51.49 12.52
C SER A 45 -10.68 -50.37 13.58
N THR A 46 -10.11 -50.58 14.74
CA THR A 46 -10.09 -49.58 15.83
C THR A 46 -9.24 -48.37 15.43
N LEU A 47 -8.06 -48.59 14.86
CA LEU A 47 -7.19 -47.53 14.34
C LEU A 47 -7.87 -46.69 13.26
N ARG A 48 -8.57 -47.32 12.30
CA ARG A 48 -9.36 -46.59 11.30
C ARG A 48 -10.42 -45.69 11.90
N LYS A 49 -11.13 -46.15 12.96
CA LYS A 49 -12.12 -45.34 13.70
C LYS A 49 -11.46 -44.14 14.39
N ILE A 50 -10.31 -44.35 15.05
CA ILE A 50 -9.55 -43.28 15.69
C ILE A 50 -9.05 -42.23 14.69
N ILE A 51 -8.49 -42.68 13.56
CA ILE A 51 -8.04 -41.77 12.47
C ILE A 51 -9.20 -40.98 11.92
N GLY A 52 -10.34 -41.61 11.68
CA GLY A 52 -11.57 -40.94 11.21
C GLY A 52 -12.03 -39.88 12.21
N MET A 53 -12.06 -40.20 13.52
CA MET A 53 -12.43 -39.27 14.56
C MET A 53 -11.46 -38.07 14.64
N MET A 54 -10.14 -38.31 14.56
CA MET A 54 -9.15 -37.25 14.55
C MET A 54 -9.29 -36.33 13.31
N ALA A 55 -9.57 -36.91 12.14
CA ALA A 55 -9.79 -36.11 10.92
C ALA A 55 -10.98 -35.17 11.07
N VAL A 56 -12.10 -35.63 11.67
CA VAL A 56 -13.28 -34.80 11.94
C VAL A 56 -12.94 -33.65 12.92
N ILE A 57 -12.25 -33.96 14.01
CA ILE A 57 -11.84 -32.95 15.01
C ILE A 57 -10.93 -31.90 14.37
N THR A 58 -9.96 -32.33 13.56
CA THR A 58 -9.05 -31.42 12.85
C THR A 58 -9.82 -30.51 11.90
N THR A 59 -10.75 -31.05 11.13
CA THR A 59 -11.56 -30.26 10.20
C THR A 59 -12.41 -29.20 10.92
N ILE A 60 -13.04 -29.56 12.03
CA ILE A 60 -13.81 -28.62 12.86
C ILE A 60 -12.89 -27.54 13.44
N SER A 61 -11.72 -27.92 13.94
CA SER A 61 -10.77 -26.97 14.54
C SER A 61 -10.23 -25.97 13.52
N VAL A 62 -9.84 -26.43 12.32
CA VAL A 62 -9.37 -25.56 11.24
C VAL A 62 -10.50 -24.64 10.75
N GLY A 63 -11.72 -25.20 10.56
CA GLY A 63 -12.89 -24.40 10.18
C GLY A 63 -13.23 -23.32 11.21
N GLY A 64 -13.20 -23.66 12.49
CA GLY A 64 -13.41 -22.71 13.58
C GLY A 64 -12.32 -21.62 13.66
N PHE A 65 -11.07 -21.99 13.42
CA PHE A 65 -9.95 -21.05 13.39
C PHE A 65 -10.08 -20.06 12.20
N VAL A 66 -10.39 -20.57 11.00
CA VAL A 66 -10.62 -19.73 9.83
C VAL A 66 -11.80 -18.78 10.04
N TYR A 67 -12.91 -19.29 10.57
CA TYR A 67 -14.08 -18.46 10.90
C TYR A 67 -13.72 -17.35 11.89
N LYS A 68 -13.03 -17.68 12.99
CA LYS A 68 -12.63 -16.69 13.99
C LYS A 68 -11.61 -15.69 13.47
N SER A 69 -10.68 -16.12 12.61
CA SER A 69 -9.70 -15.24 11.97
C SER A 69 -10.35 -14.25 11.00
N SER A 70 -11.43 -14.66 10.32
CA SER A 70 -12.20 -13.79 9.42
C SER A 70 -13.07 -12.78 10.15
N THR A 71 -13.42 -13.03 11.42
CA THR A 71 -14.36 -12.20 12.17
C THR A 71 -13.71 -11.31 13.24
N ASN A 72 -12.37 -11.24 13.30
CA ASN A 72 -11.71 -10.30 14.20
C ASN A 72 -11.74 -8.89 13.59
N PRO A 73 -12.67 -8.01 13.96
CA PRO A 73 -12.60 -6.62 13.57
C PRO A 73 -11.39 -6.00 14.29
N TYR A 74 -10.40 -5.56 13.52
CA TYR A 74 -9.40 -4.66 14.07
C TYR A 74 -10.13 -3.37 14.46
N VAL A 75 -10.25 -3.14 15.76
CA VAL A 75 -10.81 -1.90 16.27
C VAL A 75 -9.64 -0.95 16.51
N PRO A 76 -9.45 0.07 15.67
CA PRO A 76 -8.42 1.06 15.92
C PRO A 76 -8.77 1.84 17.19
N TYR A 77 -7.80 1.94 18.10
CA TYR A 77 -7.89 2.82 19.27
C TYR A 77 -7.18 4.12 18.95
N VAL A 78 -7.87 5.23 19.07
CA VAL A 78 -7.23 6.55 19.10
C VAL A 78 -6.92 6.88 20.55
N VAL A 79 -5.65 7.00 20.85
CA VAL A 79 -5.18 7.50 22.14
C VAL A 79 -5.13 9.02 22.05
N ARG A 80 -6.04 9.70 22.71
CA ARG A 80 -5.94 11.15 22.91
C ARG A 80 -5.15 11.41 24.20
N ILE A 81 -4.07 12.16 24.09
CA ILE A 81 -3.36 12.70 25.23
C ILE A 81 -3.97 14.07 25.50
N SER A 82 -4.68 14.21 26.60
CA SER A 82 -5.18 15.50 27.06
C SER A 82 -4.01 16.38 27.49
N ASP A 83 -4.17 17.71 27.45
CA ASP A 83 -3.16 18.68 27.92
C ASP A 83 -2.77 18.46 29.40
N THR A 84 -3.57 17.70 30.14
CA THR A 84 -3.31 17.27 31.53
C THR A 84 -2.52 15.95 31.62
N GLY A 85 -2.06 15.37 30.51
CA GLY A 85 -1.31 14.11 30.47
C GLY A 85 -2.13 12.84 30.73
N THR A 86 -3.46 12.93 30.83
CA THR A 86 -4.32 11.76 30.96
C THR A 86 -4.53 11.08 29.62
N ILE A 87 -4.29 9.76 29.58
CA ILE A 87 -4.46 8.92 28.41
C ILE A 87 -5.90 8.42 28.36
N ASN A 88 -6.71 8.93 27.44
CA ASN A 88 -8.05 8.43 27.17
C ASN A 88 -8.04 7.57 25.91
N GLY A 89 -8.04 6.24 26.09
CA GLY A 89 -8.24 5.29 25.00
C GLY A 89 -9.72 5.22 24.64
N GLN A 90 -10.12 5.70 23.48
CA GLN A 90 -11.51 5.63 23.01
C GLN A 90 -11.59 4.65 21.83
N LYS A 91 -12.48 3.66 21.96
CA LYS A 91 -12.81 2.76 20.86
C LYS A 91 -13.48 3.58 19.76
N LEU A 92 -12.93 3.57 18.54
CA LEU A 92 -13.54 4.20 17.38
C LEU A 92 -14.80 3.41 16.99
N THR A 93 -15.94 3.76 17.57
CA THR A 93 -17.25 3.45 17.00
C THR A 93 -17.65 4.63 16.12
N SER A 94 -18.18 4.35 14.94
CA SER A 94 -18.51 5.33 13.89
C SER A 94 -19.31 6.55 14.36
N ASP A 95 -20.05 6.43 15.45
CA ASP A 95 -20.94 7.46 15.97
C ASP A 95 -20.31 8.40 17.02
N ALA A 96 -19.16 8.02 17.59
CA ALA A 96 -18.62 8.69 18.78
C ALA A 96 -17.46 9.66 18.48
N VAL A 97 -16.92 9.70 17.26
CA VAL A 97 -15.80 10.59 16.95
C VAL A 97 -16.34 11.92 16.45
N THR A 98 -16.56 12.84 17.37
CA THR A 98 -16.59 14.27 17.01
C THR A 98 -15.17 14.65 16.56
N LEU A 99 -15.03 14.88 15.27
CA LEU A 99 -13.78 15.39 14.70
C LEU A 99 -13.60 16.82 15.21
N ASP A 100 -12.51 17.05 15.96
CA ASP A 100 -12.12 18.41 16.33
C ASP A 100 -11.57 19.16 15.11
N ASP A 101 -11.63 20.48 15.17
CA ASP A 101 -11.21 21.35 14.07
C ASP A 101 -9.72 21.12 13.69
N ASN A 102 -8.85 20.81 14.65
CA ASN A 102 -7.43 20.54 14.42
C ASN A 102 -7.24 19.26 13.62
N THR A 103 -8.00 18.20 13.94
CA THR A 103 -7.96 16.94 13.20
C THR A 103 -8.44 17.13 11.75
N ILE A 104 -9.53 17.88 11.56
CA ILE A 104 -10.03 18.22 10.23
C ILE A 104 -9.00 19.04 9.46
N GLN A 105 -8.43 20.05 10.07
CA GLN A 105 -7.40 20.88 9.46
C GLN A 105 -6.19 20.04 9.02
N PHE A 106 -5.65 19.20 9.92
CA PHE A 106 -4.53 18.32 9.58
C PHE A 106 -4.84 17.44 8.39
N PHE A 107 -6.02 16.81 8.38
CA PHE A 107 -6.46 15.93 7.32
C PHE A 107 -6.59 16.63 5.97
N LEU A 108 -7.25 17.79 5.93
CA LEU A 108 -7.47 18.54 4.69
C LEU A 108 -6.19 19.18 4.15
N VAL A 109 -5.32 19.65 5.03
CA VAL A 109 -3.98 20.15 4.68
C VAL A 109 -3.13 19.03 4.09
N ASP A 110 -3.14 17.85 4.70
CA ASP A 110 -2.42 16.66 4.18
C ASP A 110 -2.99 16.21 2.83
N PHE A 111 -4.31 16.25 2.66
CA PHE A 111 -4.97 15.99 1.37
C PHE A 111 -4.45 16.92 0.27
N ILE A 112 -4.49 18.24 0.49
CA ILE A 112 -4.00 19.22 -0.51
C ILE A 112 -2.51 19.02 -0.78
N LYS A 113 -1.67 18.89 0.25
CA LYS A 113 -0.23 18.69 0.08
C LYS A 113 0.06 17.44 -0.74
N LYS A 114 -0.52 16.30 -0.43
CA LYS A 114 -0.24 15.04 -1.10
C LYS A 114 -0.78 14.96 -2.53
N THR A 115 -1.88 15.62 -2.81
CA THR A 115 -2.46 15.63 -4.17
C THR A 115 -1.80 16.66 -5.08
N ARG A 116 -1.22 17.74 -4.50
CA ARG A 116 -0.65 18.85 -5.26
C ARG A 116 0.87 18.89 -5.29
N THR A 117 1.58 18.17 -4.40
CA THR A 117 3.04 18.05 -4.46
C THR A 117 3.42 16.98 -5.48
N ILE A 118 3.90 17.42 -6.64
CA ILE A 118 4.34 16.54 -7.73
C ILE A 118 5.82 16.23 -7.53
N TYR A 119 6.12 14.98 -7.24
CA TYR A 119 7.48 14.50 -7.02
C TYR A 119 8.18 14.11 -8.32
N LYS A 120 9.51 14.09 -8.30
CA LYS A 120 10.31 13.58 -9.42
C LYS A 120 10.04 12.08 -9.66
N ASP A 121 9.86 11.32 -8.60
CA ASP A 121 9.36 9.94 -8.67
C ASP A 121 7.86 9.96 -8.95
N ARG A 122 7.50 9.62 -10.19
CA ARG A 122 6.10 9.59 -10.65
C ARG A 122 5.31 8.43 -10.07
N GLN A 123 5.96 7.30 -9.78
CA GLN A 123 5.30 6.17 -9.16
C GLN A 123 4.88 6.51 -7.73
N TYR A 124 5.78 7.12 -6.97
CA TYR A 124 5.47 7.60 -5.63
C TYR A 124 4.35 8.66 -5.64
N TYR A 125 4.41 9.62 -6.55
CA TYR A 125 3.34 10.62 -6.71
C TYR A 125 1.98 9.97 -6.99
N ASN A 126 1.90 9.07 -7.96
CA ASN A 126 0.66 8.39 -8.34
C ASN A 126 0.10 7.58 -7.16
N GLN A 127 0.94 6.93 -6.38
CA GLN A 127 0.52 6.20 -5.18
C GLN A 127 -0.08 7.16 -4.14
N GLN A 128 0.58 8.29 -3.85
CA GLN A 128 0.08 9.30 -2.92
C GLN A 128 -1.29 9.86 -3.35
N VAL A 129 -1.44 10.16 -4.63
CA VAL A 129 -2.73 10.63 -5.18
C VAL A 129 -3.79 9.53 -5.07
N SER A 130 -3.47 8.30 -5.46
CA SER A 130 -4.40 7.17 -5.39
C SER A 130 -4.89 6.92 -3.96
N ASP A 131 -4.00 6.95 -2.98
CA ASP A 131 -4.36 6.78 -1.57
C ASP A 131 -5.35 7.87 -1.12
N LYS A 132 -5.15 9.12 -1.58
CA LYS A 132 -6.04 10.24 -1.25
C LYS A 132 -7.38 10.22 -2.00
N MET A 133 -7.46 9.57 -3.16
CA MET A 133 -8.72 9.41 -3.89
C MET A 133 -9.75 8.55 -3.13
N SER A 134 -9.32 7.74 -2.16
CA SER A 134 -10.21 6.98 -1.28
C SER A 134 -11.02 7.85 -0.31
N PHE A 135 -10.63 9.13 -0.14
CA PHE A 135 -11.34 10.09 0.71
C PHE A 135 -12.42 10.90 -0.03
N LEU A 136 -12.61 10.65 -1.31
CA LEU A 136 -13.56 11.36 -2.17
C LEU A 136 -14.76 10.48 -2.51
N THR A 137 -15.94 11.11 -2.63
CA THR A 137 -17.05 10.44 -3.30
C THR A 137 -16.74 10.24 -4.78
N ALA A 138 -17.47 9.36 -5.47
CA ALA A 138 -17.28 9.14 -6.90
C ALA A 138 -17.45 10.44 -7.71
N GLU A 139 -18.42 11.28 -7.32
CA GLU A 139 -18.69 12.57 -7.93
C GLU A 139 -17.57 13.58 -7.70
N SER A 140 -17.12 13.73 -6.44
CA SER A 140 -16.03 14.66 -6.11
C SER A 140 -14.68 14.21 -6.70
N LYS A 141 -14.47 12.91 -6.87
CA LYS A 141 -13.31 12.36 -7.58
C LYS A 141 -13.29 12.79 -9.06
N ALA A 142 -14.40 12.58 -9.77
CA ALA A 142 -14.51 12.99 -11.17
C ALA A 142 -14.36 14.51 -11.33
N LYS A 143 -14.94 15.28 -10.40
CA LYS A 143 -14.81 16.75 -10.37
C LYS A 143 -13.34 17.16 -10.14
N LEU A 144 -12.63 16.54 -9.21
CA LEU A 144 -11.22 16.82 -8.93
C LEU A 144 -10.33 16.52 -10.13
N GLU A 145 -10.53 15.38 -10.79
CA GLU A 145 -9.79 15.00 -12.00
C GLU A 145 -10.00 16.05 -13.12
N ASN A 146 -11.22 16.52 -13.30
CA ASN A 146 -11.52 17.59 -14.25
C ASN A 146 -10.86 18.92 -13.84
N LEU A 147 -10.92 19.30 -12.56
CA LEU A 147 -10.28 20.52 -12.06
C LEU A 147 -8.75 20.47 -12.28
N PHE A 148 -8.11 19.33 -12.05
CA PHE A 148 -6.69 19.15 -12.32
C PHE A 148 -6.36 19.26 -13.82
N ALA A 149 -7.26 18.79 -14.66
CA ALA A 149 -7.07 18.86 -16.11
C ALA A 149 -7.26 20.25 -16.70
N THR A 150 -8.16 21.06 -16.10
CA THR A 150 -8.64 22.33 -16.70
C THR A 150 -8.15 23.57 -15.98
N LYS A 151 -8.02 23.53 -14.65
CA LYS A 151 -7.70 24.70 -13.83
C LYS A 151 -6.28 24.71 -13.27
N THR A 152 -5.50 23.65 -13.49
CA THR A 152 -4.14 23.57 -12.98
C THR A 152 -3.14 23.21 -14.08
N SER A 153 -1.89 23.55 -13.87
CA SER A 153 -0.79 23.21 -14.78
C SER A 153 -0.27 21.77 -14.62
N THR A 154 -1.03 20.86 -13.98
CA THR A 154 -0.57 19.51 -13.61
C THR A 154 -0.06 18.71 -14.81
N LYS A 155 -0.77 18.70 -15.94
CA LYS A 155 -0.35 17.97 -17.14
C LYS A 155 0.96 18.53 -17.71
N GLU A 156 1.09 19.86 -17.76
CA GLU A 156 2.28 20.53 -18.23
C GLU A 156 3.49 20.24 -17.32
N ILE A 157 3.31 20.36 -16.01
CA ILE A 157 4.33 20.07 -15.00
C ILE A 157 4.85 18.65 -15.17
N ILE A 158 3.95 17.68 -15.35
CA ILE A 158 4.30 16.27 -15.52
C ILE A 158 5.05 16.05 -16.86
N SER A 159 4.56 16.64 -17.96
CA SER A 159 5.17 16.46 -19.29
C SER A 159 6.56 17.08 -19.40
N GLN A 160 6.79 18.20 -18.72
CA GLN A 160 8.07 18.89 -18.69
C GLN A 160 9.08 18.29 -17.68
N GLY A 161 8.68 17.30 -16.91
CA GLY A 161 9.52 16.72 -15.86
C GLY A 161 9.75 17.64 -14.66
N TYR A 162 8.90 18.65 -14.48
CA TYR A 162 8.95 19.57 -13.37
C TYR A 162 8.38 18.93 -12.08
N THR A 163 8.65 19.57 -10.96
CA THR A 163 8.14 19.19 -9.65
C THR A 163 7.42 20.36 -9.02
N THR A 164 6.58 20.09 -8.01
CA THR A 164 5.94 21.16 -7.25
C THR A 164 6.23 21.02 -5.77
N SER A 165 6.25 22.17 -5.09
CA SER A 165 6.23 22.21 -3.64
C SER A 165 5.06 23.09 -3.20
N VAL A 166 4.30 22.61 -2.18
CA VAL A 166 3.07 23.24 -1.72
C VAL A 166 3.23 23.78 -0.32
N SER A 167 2.94 25.06 -0.12
CA SER A 167 2.82 25.68 1.18
C SER A 167 1.40 26.15 1.44
N ILE A 168 0.89 25.91 2.64
CA ILE A 168 -0.45 26.36 3.04
C ILE A 168 -0.35 27.78 3.59
N ASP A 169 -1.13 28.68 3.02
CA ASP A 169 -1.13 30.10 3.40
C ASP A 169 -2.18 30.36 4.49
N SER A 170 -3.37 29.76 4.33
CA SER A 170 -4.43 29.90 5.35
C SER A 170 -5.42 28.74 5.31
N PHE A 171 -6.07 28.49 6.43
CA PHE A 171 -7.16 27.55 6.61
C PHE A 171 -8.33 28.24 7.27
N LEU A 172 -9.48 28.25 6.63
CA LEU A 172 -10.68 28.95 7.07
C LEU A 172 -11.88 28.02 7.08
N LYS A 173 -12.67 28.10 8.13
CA LYS A 173 -13.96 27.43 8.23
C LYS A 173 -15.03 28.34 7.67
N VAL A 174 -15.70 27.94 6.60
CA VAL A 174 -16.65 28.80 5.86
C VAL A 174 -18.07 28.62 6.37
N GLU A 175 -18.51 27.39 6.62
CA GLU A 175 -19.88 27.10 7.03
C GLU A 175 -19.94 25.91 7.98
N GLY A 176 -20.29 26.16 9.24
CA GLY A 176 -20.38 25.13 10.26
C GLY A 176 -19.13 24.25 10.30
N ASN A 177 -19.29 22.94 10.51
CA ASN A 177 -18.19 21.97 10.47
C ASN A 177 -18.12 21.21 9.14
N LYS A 178 -18.71 21.75 8.07
CA LYS A 178 -18.87 21.00 6.81
C LYS A 178 -18.09 21.59 5.65
N LYS A 179 -17.86 22.90 5.61
CA LYS A 179 -17.21 23.57 4.48
C LYS A 179 -15.99 24.35 4.93
N PHE A 180 -14.87 24.10 4.27
CA PHE A 180 -13.57 24.66 4.59
C PHE A 180 -12.90 25.23 3.35
N GLN A 181 -12.22 26.37 3.52
CA GLN A 181 -11.42 27.00 2.49
C GLN A 181 -9.94 26.89 2.88
N ILE A 182 -9.13 26.46 1.93
CA ILE A 182 -7.66 26.34 2.08
C ILE A 182 -7.03 27.17 0.97
N ASN A 183 -6.30 28.20 1.36
CA ASN A 183 -5.48 28.95 0.44
C ASN A 183 -4.04 28.39 0.50
N TYR A 184 -3.46 28.15 -0.65
CA TYR A 184 -2.12 27.59 -0.72
C TYR A 184 -1.34 28.13 -1.92
N THR A 185 -0.02 28.14 -1.77
CA THR A 185 0.92 28.53 -2.81
C THR A 185 1.63 27.28 -3.33
N GLU A 186 1.62 27.13 -4.64
CA GLU A 186 2.30 26.06 -5.37
C GLU A 186 3.51 26.64 -6.11
N ASN A 187 4.71 26.21 -5.76
CA ASN A 187 5.92 26.56 -6.43
C ASN A 187 6.28 25.47 -7.45
N ILE A 188 6.33 25.83 -8.71
CA ILE A 188 6.71 24.95 -9.81
C ILE A 188 8.20 25.07 -10.03
N LEU A 189 8.91 23.96 -9.90
CA LEU A 189 10.36 23.87 -9.95
C LEU A 189 10.80 23.07 -11.18
N SER A 190 11.88 23.52 -11.85
CA SER A 190 12.53 22.77 -12.91
C SER A 190 13.11 21.45 -12.38
N SER A 191 13.54 20.57 -13.27
CA SER A 191 14.28 19.35 -12.92
C SER A 191 15.55 19.60 -12.11
N GLY A 192 16.13 20.80 -12.22
CA GLY A 192 17.29 21.28 -11.46
C GLY A 192 16.95 22.02 -10.16
N GLY A 193 15.65 22.13 -9.79
CA GLY A 193 15.21 22.78 -8.55
C GLY A 193 15.05 24.30 -8.64
N THR A 194 15.20 24.91 -9.83
CA THR A 194 15.00 26.35 -10.02
C THR A 194 13.51 26.67 -10.09
N LEU A 195 13.08 27.72 -9.39
CA LEU A 195 11.70 28.20 -9.44
C LEU A 195 11.37 28.74 -10.83
N ILE A 196 10.36 28.15 -11.48
CA ILE A 196 9.86 28.54 -12.79
C ILE A 196 8.64 29.44 -12.64
N LYS A 197 7.71 29.02 -11.81
CA LYS A 197 6.41 29.64 -11.66
C LYS A 197 5.90 29.47 -10.25
N GLN A 198 5.18 30.45 -9.75
CA GLN A 198 4.46 30.38 -8.49
C GLN A 198 2.98 30.62 -8.75
N GLU A 199 2.14 29.75 -8.29
CA GLU A 199 0.69 29.82 -8.43
C GLU A 199 0.02 29.78 -7.05
N LYS A 200 -0.93 30.69 -6.83
CA LYS A 200 -1.74 30.72 -5.61
C LYS A 200 -3.12 30.21 -5.92
N TYR A 201 -3.59 29.29 -5.11
CA TYR A 201 -4.89 28.65 -5.25
C TYR A 201 -5.74 28.82 -4.00
N SER A 202 -7.04 28.83 -4.22
CA SER A 202 -8.06 28.69 -3.18
C SER A 202 -8.86 27.42 -3.44
N ALA A 203 -8.82 26.47 -2.51
CA ALA A 203 -9.61 25.26 -2.56
C ALA A 203 -10.73 25.33 -1.53
N ILE A 204 -11.96 25.04 -1.95
CA ILE A 204 -13.12 24.90 -1.07
C ILE A 204 -13.50 23.43 -1.03
N LEU A 205 -13.54 22.85 0.18
CA LEU A 205 -13.83 21.43 0.39
C LEU A 205 -15.07 21.31 1.29
N THR A 206 -16.00 20.47 0.86
CA THR A 206 -17.17 20.11 1.66
C THR A 206 -16.98 18.72 2.22
N LEU A 207 -17.15 18.55 3.53
CA LEU A 207 -16.97 17.30 4.23
C LEU A 207 -18.28 16.59 4.51
N GLY A 208 -18.23 15.26 4.36
CA GLY A 208 -19.22 14.31 4.84
C GLY A 208 -18.59 13.28 5.74
N LYS A 209 -19.37 12.31 6.18
CA LYS A 209 -18.95 11.16 6.94
C LYS A 209 -19.33 9.89 6.20
N THR A 210 -18.49 8.88 6.27
CA THR A 210 -18.80 7.53 5.81
C THR A 210 -18.54 6.53 6.92
N GLU A 211 -19.28 5.43 6.91
CA GLU A 211 -19.02 4.32 7.81
C GLU A 211 -17.77 3.57 7.36
N VAL A 212 -16.89 3.28 8.33
CA VAL A 212 -15.68 2.51 8.10
C VAL A 212 -16.01 1.05 8.34
N THR A 213 -16.22 0.29 7.26
CA THR A 213 -16.75 -1.08 7.32
C THR A 213 -15.71 -2.18 7.08
N ASN A 214 -14.54 -1.85 6.57
CA ASN A 214 -13.53 -2.85 6.23
C ASN A 214 -12.10 -2.41 6.60
N ASP A 215 -11.20 -3.39 6.69
CA ASP A 215 -9.80 -3.20 7.10
C ASP A 215 -9.01 -2.26 6.18
N ALA A 216 -9.32 -2.23 4.89
CA ALA A 216 -8.66 -1.33 3.94
C ALA A 216 -9.06 0.13 4.22
N MET A 217 -10.34 0.39 4.48
CA MET A 217 -10.81 1.72 4.88
C MET A 217 -10.24 2.15 6.24
N ILE A 218 -10.14 1.23 7.21
CA ILE A 218 -9.53 1.52 8.52
C ILE A 218 -8.08 2.00 8.36
N ARG A 219 -7.30 1.37 7.48
CA ARG A 219 -5.90 1.77 7.25
C ARG A 219 -5.76 3.09 6.52
N MET A 220 -6.62 3.36 5.55
CA MET A 220 -6.53 4.55 4.70
C MET A 220 -7.30 5.74 5.25
N ASN A 221 -8.48 5.50 5.83
CA ASN A 221 -9.39 6.52 6.32
C ASN A 221 -10.05 6.10 7.65
N PRO A 222 -9.28 5.97 8.74
CA PRO A 222 -9.79 5.48 10.02
C PRO A 222 -10.87 6.39 10.63
N LEU A 223 -10.91 7.65 10.23
CA LEU A 223 -11.86 8.65 10.75
C LEU A 223 -13.17 8.71 9.97
N GLY A 224 -13.26 7.99 8.83
CA GLY A 224 -14.43 8.04 7.97
C GLY A 224 -14.70 9.42 7.38
N ILE A 225 -13.66 10.27 7.22
CA ILE A 225 -13.81 11.61 6.62
C ILE A 225 -13.99 11.42 5.12
N LEU A 226 -15.05 12.03 4.58
CA LEU A 226 -15.35 11.97 3.15
C LEU A 226 -15.45 13.38 2.61
N ILE A 227 -14.74 13.67 1.53
CA ILE A 227 -14.87 14.92 0.78
C ILE A 227 -15.99 14.70 -0.24
N THR A 228 -17.11 15.38 -0.02
CA THR A 228 -18.32 15.25 -0.85
C THR A 228 -18.37 16.24 -1.99
N ASP A 229 -17.67 17.37 -1.85
CA ASP A 229 -17.51 18.35 -2.91
C ASP A 229 -16.16 19.05 -2.79
N ILE A 230 -15.62 19.44 -3.94
CA ILE A 230 -14.37 20.19 -4.02
C ILE A 230 -14.45 21.21 -5.15
N ASP A 231 -14.03 22.43 -4.86
CA ASP A 231 -13.81 23.46 -5.87
C ASP A 231 -12.40 24.02 -5.74
N LEU A 232 -11.84 24.45 -6.90
CA LEU A 232 -10.48 24.95 -6.99
C LEU A 232 -10.46 26.18 -7.89
N SER A 233 -9.87 27.25 -7.40
CA SER A 233 -9.73 28.51 -8.13
C SER A 233 -8.29 28.99 -8.08
N LEU A 234 -7.75 29.34 -9.24
CA LEU A 234 -6.47 30.04 -9.35
C LEU A 234 -6.67 31.50 -8.97
N VAL A 235 -5.97 31.94 -7.94
CA VAL A 235 -6.04 33.32 -7.41
C VAL A 235 -5.03 34.21 -8.11
N SER A 236 -3.78 33.76 -8.26
CA SER A 236 -2.73 34.49 -8.95
C SER A 236 -1.66 33.54 -9.50
N SER A 237 -0.95 33.99 -10.52
CA SER A 237 0.15 33.28 -11.11
C SER A 237 1.27 34.26 -11.43
N THR A 238 2.49 33.95 -10.97
CA THR A 238 3.69 34.75 -11.21
C THR A 238 4.75 33.86 -11.83
N SER A 239 5.19 34.15 -13.04
CA SER A 239 6.31 33.47 -13.69
C SER A 239 7.60 34.15 -13.28
N SER A 240 8.57 33.38 -12.81
CA SER A 240 9.94 33.86 -12.69
C SER A 240 10.51 33.91 -14.10
N ALA A 241 10.76 35.11 -14.61
CA ALA A 241 11.52 35.25 -15.82
C ALA A 241 12.90 34.59 -15.59
N LEU A 242 13.17 33.48 -16.24
CA LEU A 242 14.53 32.96 -16.27
C LEU A 242 15.38 34.11 -16.80
N PRO A 243 16.56 34.42 -16.19
CA PRO A 243 17.49 35.34 -16.80
C PRO A 243 17.75 34.81 -18.21
N GLN A 244 17.26 35.52 -19.22
CA GLN A 244 17.69 35.22 -20.59
C GLN A 244 19.21 35.27 -20.53
N GLN A 245 19.88 34.15 -20.83
CA GLN A 245 21.31 34.18 -21.15
C GLN A 245 21.46 35.30 -22.15
N GLN A 246 22.09 36.39 -21.73
CA GLN A 246 22.54 37.44 -22.62
C GLN A 246 23.32 36.73 -23.74
N GLN A 247 22.66 36.57 -24.88
CA GLN A 247 23.39 36.27 -26.09
C GLN A 247 24.39 37.39 -26.24
N ASN A 248 25.65 37.05 -26.03
CA ASN A 248 26.80 37.92 -26.17
C ASN A 248 26.74 38.54 -27.56
N PRO A 249 26.64 39.89 -27.74
CA PRO A 249 26.56 40.50 -29.08
C PRO A 249 27.88 40.46 -29.83
N ALA A 250 28.84 39.68 -29.40
CA ALA A 250 30.24 39.71 -29.88
C ALA A 250 30.57 38.64 -30.95
N GLN A 251 29.64 38.28 -31.82
CA GLN A 251 29.98 37.48 -33.02
C GLN A 251 29.09 37.82 -34.23
N GLN A 252 28.93 39.11 -34.54
CA GLN A 252 28.70 39.53 -35.92
C GLN A 252 29.96 40.19 -36.45
N LEU A 253 30.99 39.41 -36.70
CA LEU A 253 32.05 39.78 -37.63
C LEU A 253 31.47 39.57 -39.02
N GLN A 254 31.00 40.68 -39.58
CA GLN A 254 30.74 40.78 -41.06
C GLN A 254 32.04 40.45 -41.84
N PRO A 255 31.94 39.61 -42.88
CA PRO A 255 33.03 39.48 -43.79
C PRO A 255 33.16 40.79 -44.56
N ASN A 256 34.30 41.47 -44.39
CA ASN A 256 34.73 42.66 -45.08
C ASN A 256 34.77 42.37 -46.56
N ASN A 257 33.98 43.12 -47.33
CA ASN A 257 33.96 43.11 -48.77
C ASN A 257 35.16 43.91 -49.28
N LEU A 258 36.32 43.29 -49.55
CA LEU A 258 37.50 43.81 -50.23
C LEU A 258 37.31 43.55 -51.71
N ASN A 259 36.62 44.43 -52.42
CA ASN A 259 36.80 44.60 -53.85
C ASN A 259 36.14 45.90 -54.27
N ASN A 260 37.00 46.99 -54.44
CA ASN A 260 36.94 47.99 -55.45
C ASN A 260 37.92 49.14 -55.11
N GLN A 261 39.21 48.92 -55.38
CA GLN A 261 40.09 50.01 -55.68
C GLN A 261 40.29 50.03 -57.20
N GLN A 262 39.53 50.90 -57.81
CA GLN A 262 39.73 51.32 -59.16
C GLN A 262 40.94 52.31 -59.18
N VAL A 263 42.02 51.94 -59.89
CA VAL A 263 43.18 52.77 -60.13
C VAL A 263 42.82 53.84 -61.18
N PRO A 264 43.00 55.14 -60.93
CA PRO A 264 42.88 56.16 -61.99
C PRO A 264 44.14 56.12 -62.87
N GLY A 265 43.90 55.83 -64.14
CA GLY A 265 44.96 55.93 -65.18
C GLY A 265 45.48 57.32 -65.32
N GLN A 266 46.80 57.42 -65.38
CA GLN A 266 47.55 58.56 -65.93
C GLN A 266 47.28 58.65 -67.43
N ASN A 267 46.88 59.83 -67.89
CA ASN A 267 47.09 60.25 -69.24
C ASN A 267 47.96 61.48 -69.20
N GLY A 268 49.17 61.34 -69.75
CA GLY A 268 50.02 62.40 -70.11
C GLY A 268 49.66 62.95 -71.47
N GLN A 269 49.96 64.19 -71.61
CA GLN A 269 49.90 65.17 -72.66
C GLN A 269 48.60 65.88 -72.89
#